data_3b9b31b2aafae53d499b3e8b6baa3a9c
#
_entry.id   3b9b31b2aafae53d499b3e8b6baa3a9c
#
_cell.length_a   1.000
_cell.length_b   1.000
_cell.length_c   1.000
_cell.angle_alpha   90.00
_cell.angle_beta   90.00
_cell.angle_gamma   90.00
#
_symmetry.space_group_name_H-M   'P 1'
#
loop_
_entity.id
_entity.type
_entity.pdbx_description
1 polymer ?
#
loop_
_entity_poly.entity_id
_entity_poly.type
_entity_poly.pdbx_seq_one_letter_code
_entity_poly.pdbx_strand_id
1 'polypeptide(L)'
;MARMLLIICFCSISMLNLSAQQKNEVGDNIALVFYIGEDENNYEKLVQKYNTMLFAVCNNNMELAFDNWTVLLKDLEDFSNKSNIDLKGVKLWLNVFWDKDGTIDHMVFYPKPNSRNLNYDNVKVLLTNFAKTYQSPLKHTTRFSHYGSATFPVFSRSMIGPEK
;
A
#
# COMPACT_ATOMS: atom_id res chain seq x y z
N MET A 1 -13.01 -21.57 74.60
CA MET A 1 -12.07 -22.21 73.68
C MET A 1 -12.66 -22.04 72.28
N ALA A 2 -12.31 -20.95 71.62
CA ALA A 2 -12.82 -20.62 70.25
C ALA A 2 -11.69 -20.92 69.24
N ARG A 3 -11.91 -21.87 68.33
CA ARG A 3 -11.01 -22.19 67.24
C ARG A 3 -11.34 -21.25 66.05
N MET A 4 -10.46 -20.32 65.79
CA MET A 4 -10.50 -19.40 64.69
C MET A 4 -9.97 -20.09 63.43
N LEU A 5 -10.83 -20.34 62.47
CA LEU A 5 -10.51 -20.94 61.18
C LEU A 5 -10.13 -19.82 60.21
N LEU A 6 -8.85 -19.78 59.83
CA LEU A 6 -8.28 -18.83 58.89
C LEU A 6 -8.50 -19.38 57.47
N ILE A 7 -9.43 -18.84 56.71
CA ILE A 7 -9.63 -19.17 55.29
C ILE A 7 -8.68 -18.32 54.46
N ILE A 8 -7.62 -18.97 53.98
CA ILE A 8 -6.68 -18.38 53.01
C ILE A 8 -7.32 -18.46 51.61
N CYS A 9 -7.83 -17.36 51.14
CA CYS A 9 -8.34 -17.24 49.76
C CYS A 9 -7.16 -17.13 48.80
N PHE A 10 -6.84 -18.21 48.10
CA PHE A 10 -5.82 -18.26 47.05
C PHE A 10 -6.40 -17.64 45.80
N CYS A 11 -6.19 -16.35 45.57
CA CYS A 11 -6.45 -15.70 44.26
C CYS A 11 -5.41 -16.18 43.27
N SER A 12 -5.76 -17.18 42.47
CA SER A 12 -5.01 -17.57 41.27
C SER A 12 -5.18 -16.52 40.20
N ILE A 13 -4.20 -15.65 40.06
CA ILE A 13 -4.09 -14.71 38.93
C ILE A 13 -3.71 -15.54 37.73
N SER A 14 -4.71 -15.85 36.88
CA SER A 14 -4.50 -16.41 35.55
C SER A 14 -3.84 -15.36 34.68
N MET A 15 -2.53 -15.43 34.53
CA MET A 15 -1.79 -14.69 33.51
C MET A 15 -2.30 -15.19 32.13
N LEU A 16 -3.21 -14.45 31.55
CA LEU A 16 -3.52 -14.58 30.12
C LEU A 16 -2.28 -14.16 29.34
N ASN A 17 -1.45 -15.15 28.99
CA ASN A 17 -0.42 -14.98 28.00
C ASN A 17 -1.12 -14.70 26.67
N LEU A 18 -1.28 -13.41 26.35
CA LEU A 18 -1.62 -12.96 25.03
C LEU A 18 -0.37 -13.19 24.16
N SER A 19 -0.21 -14.43 23.71
CA SER A 19 0.73 -14.74 22.64
C SER A 19 0.22 -14.00 21.41
N ALA A 20 0.74 -12.81 21.17
CA ALA A 20 0.72 -12.24 19.84
C ALA A 20 1.39 -13.29 18.94
N GLN A 21 0.59 -14.05 18.21
CA GLN A 21 1.09 -14.88 17.13
C GLN A 21 1.74 -13.94 16.13
N GLN A 22 3.04 -13.76 16.31
CA GLN A 22 3.90 -13.22 15.28
C GLN A 22 3.77 -14.19 14.11
N LYS A 23 3.01 -13.77 13.09
CA LYS A 23 2.81 -14.51 11.85
C LYS A 23 4.16 -14.59 11.15
N ASN A 24 4.95 -15.59 11.56
CA ASN A 24 6.13 -16.02 10.83
C ASN A 24 5.66 -16.77 9.58
N GLU A 25 5.04 -16.04 8.63
CA GLU A 25 5.21 -16.43 7.25
C GLU A 25 6.73 -16.29 7.00
N VAL A 26 7.37 -17.37 6.57
CA VAL A 26 8.67 -17.31 5.90
C VAL A 26 8.40 -16.49 4.64
N GLY A 27 8.24 -15.19 4.85
CA GLY A 27 7.97 -14.22 3.83
C GLY A 27 9.30 -13.98 3.12
N ASP A 28 9.30 -14.18 1.83
CA ASP A 28 10.29 -13.58 0.95
C ASP A 28 10.55 -12.18 1.49
N ASN A 29 11.80 -11.87 1.83
CA ASN A 29 12.21 -10.58 2.38
C ASN A 29 12.21 -9.52 1.26
N ILE A 30 11.02 -9.32 0.67
CA ILE A 30 10.81 -8.39 -0.44
C ILE A 30 10.66 -6.99 0.15
N ALA A 31 11.43 -6.04 -0.36
CA ALA A 31 11.34 -4.66 0.07
C ALA A 31 9.93 -4.09 -0.17
N LEU A 32 9.46 -3.22 0.75
CA LEU A 32 8.17 -2.54 0.62
C LEU A 32 8.10 -1.71 -0.67
N VAL A 33 9.21 -1.03 -1.01
CA VAL A 33 9.32 -0.24 -2.24
C VAL A 33 10.68 -0.49 -2.91
N PHE A 34 10.66 -0.77 -4.19
CA PHE A 34 11.87 -0.91 -4.99
C PHE A 34 11.65 -0.48 -6.45
N TYR A 35 12.75 -0.29 -7.14
CA TYR A 35 12.78 0.08 -8.54
C TYR A 35 12.80 -1.19 -9.41
N ILE A 36 12.03 -1.22 -10.50
CA ILE A 36 12.09 -2.33 -11.47
C ILE A 36 13.53 -2.44 -12.00
N GLY A 37 14.12 -3.62 -11.92
CA GLY A 37 15.51 -3.89 -12.28
C GLY A 37 16.46 -3.99 -11.09
N GLU A 38 16.09 -3.54 -9.88
CA GLU A 38 16.84 -3.86 -8.66
C GLU A 38 16.65 -5.33 -8.27
N ASP A 39 15.45 -5.88 -8.48
CA ASP A 39 15.11 -7.25 -8.08
C ASP A 39 13.98 -7.84 -8.93
N GLU A 40 14.32 -8.26 -10.14
CA GLU A 40 13.36 -8.84 -11.10
C GLU A 40 12.71 -10.13 -10.57
N ASN A 41 13.47 -10.97 -9.88
CA ASN A 41 12.94 -12.23 -9.33
C ASN A 41 11.84 -11.98 -8.30
N ASN A 42 12.03 -11.01 -7.43
CA ASN A 42 11.02 -10.65 -6.44
C ASN A 42 9.82 -9.94 -7.11
N TYR A 43 10.05 -9.15 -8.14
CA TYR A 43 8.96 -8.56 -8.92
C TYR A 43 8.07 -9.62 -9.56
N GLU A 44 8.66 -10.65 -10.19
CA GLU A 44 7.89 -11.76 -10.77
C GLU A 44 7.08 -12.53 -9.73
N LYS A 45 7.63 -12.77 -8.53
CA LYS A 45 6.91 -13.40 -7.42
C LYS A 45 5.70 -12.55 -6.99
N LEU A 46 5.86 -11.22 -6.92
CA LEU A 46 4.76 -10.32 -6.59
C LEU A 46 3.65 -10.40 -7.65
N VAL A 47 3.98 -10.34 -8.94
CA VAL A 47 3.00 -10.42 -10.02
C VAL A 47 2.21 -11.73 -9.96
N GLN A 48 2.86 -12.86 -9.63
CA GLN A 48 2.21 -14.14 -9.47
C GLN A 48 1.31 -14.19 -8.22
N LYS A 49 1.77 -13.64 -7.11
CA LYS A 49 1.08 -13.65 -5.81
C LYS A 49 -0.14 -12.72 -5.79
N TYR A 50 -0.10 -11.60 -6.50
CA TYR A 50 -1.15 -10.56 -6.55
C TYR A 50 -1.84 -10.56 -7.93
N ASN A 51 -2.32 -11.71 -8.35
CA ASN A 51 -2.85 -11.94 -9.70
C ASN A 51 -4.28 -11.40 -9.91
N THR A 52 -4.96 -10.93 -8.88
CA THR A 52 -6.25 -10.24 -9.01
C THR A 52 -5.99 -8.77 -9.37
N MET A 53 -6.57 -8.30 -10.46
CA MET A 53 -6.40 -6.90 -10.88
C MET A 53 -7.40 -5.98 -10.18
N LEU A 54 -7.03 -4.71 -9.95
CA LEU A 54 -7.92 -3.67 -9.44
C LEU A 54 -9.24 -3.59 -10.23
N PHE A 55 -9.20 -3.80 -11.55
CA PHE A 55 -10.38 -3.88 -12.40
C PHE A 55 -11.39 -4.94 -11.93
N ALA A 56 -10.90 -6.13 -11.57
CA ALA A 56 -11.76 -7.20 -11.06
C ALA A 56 -12.32 -6.87 -9.67
N VAL A 57 -11.52 -6.25 -8.79
CA VAL A 57 -11.96 -5.75 -7.47
C VAL A 57 -13.06 -4.71 -7.60
N CYS A 58 -13.03 -3.93 -8.66
CA CYS A 58 -14.06 -2.94 -9.02
C CYS A 58 -15.23 -3.55 -9.82
N ASN A 59 -15.51 -4.85 -9.69
CA ASN A 59 -16.60 -5.55 -10.37
C ASN A 59 -16.53 -5.42 -11.91
N ASN A 60 -15.34 -5.43 -12.47
CA ASN A 60 -15.07 -5.23 -13.90
C ASN A 60 -15.58 -3.87 -14.43
N ASN A 61 -15.71 -2.88 -13.57
CA ASN A 61 -16.05 -1.52 -13.93
C ASN A 61 -14.77 -0.70 -14.14
N MET A 62 -14.49 -0.33 -15.41
CA MET A 62 -13.28 0.40 -15.80
C MET A 62 -13.26 1.81 -15.23
N GLU A 63 -14.41 2.47 -15.18
CA GLU A 63 -14.53 3.83 -14.63
C GLU A 63 -14.21 3.85 -13.14
N LEU A 64 -14.82 2.93 -12.39
CA LEU A 64 -14.57 2.79 -10.96
C LEU A 64 -13.10 2.42 -10.67
N ALA A 65 -12.50 1.55 -11.47
CA ALA A 65 -11.08 1.21 -11.34
C ALA A 65 -10.17 2.42 -11.61
N PHE A 66 -10.49 3.19 -12.65
CA PHE A 66 -9.76 4.42 -12.98
C PHE A 66 -9.90 5.48 -11.89
N ASP A 67 -11.10 5.67 -11.34
CA ASP A 67 -11.34 6.63 -10.27
C ASP A 67 -10.56 6.27 -9.00
N ASN A 68 -10.59 4.99 -8.59
CA ASN A 68 -9.80 4.53 -7.44
C ASN A 68 -8.29 4.69 -7.65
N TRP A 69 -7.80 4.43 -8.87
CA TRP A 69 -6.41 4.70 -9.20
C TRP A 69 -6.07 6.19 -9.12
N THR A 70 -6.94 7.04 -9.65
CA THR A 70 -6.77 8.49 -9.62
C THR A 70 -6.78 9.04 -8.19
N VAL A 71 -7.64 8.50 -7.32
CA VAL A 71 -7.68 8.87 -5.90
C VAL A 71 -6.35 8.53 -5.22
N LEU A 72 -5.82 7.31 -5.42
CA LEU A 72 -4.51 6.94 -4.87
C LEU A 72 -3.41 7.90 -5.34
N LEU A 73 -3.39 8.26 -6.62
CA LEU A 73 -2.37 9.17 -7.16
C LEU A 73 -2.50 10.59 -6.57
N LYS A 74 -3.73 11.08 -6.34
CA LYS A 74 -3.95 12.37 -5.67
C LYS A 74 -3.50 12.34 -4.22
N ASP A 75 -3.83 11.28 -3.50
CA ASP A 75 -3.39 11.12 -2.11
C ASP A 75 -1.86 11.07 -2.03
N LEU A 76 -1.19 10.44 -3.00
CA LEU A 76 0.27 10.43 -3.10
C LEU A 76 0.82 11.84 -3.41
N GLU A 77 0.19 12.60 -4.30
CA GLU A 77 0.58 13.98 -4.62
C GLU A 77 0.41 14.87 -3.38
N ASP A 78 -0.70 14.77 -2.66
CA ASP A 78 -0.95 15.52 -1.43
C ASP A 78 0.04 15.15 -0.32
N PHE A 79 0.37 13.87 -0.20
CA PHE A 79 1.40 13.39 0.72
C PHE A 79 2.78 13.94 0.37
N SER A 80 3.13 14.00 -0.92
CA SER A 80 4.41 14.56 -1.38
C SER A 80 4.52 16.04 -1.07
N ASN A 81 3.44 16.81 -1.27
CA ASN A 81 3.37 18.22 -0.94
C ASN A 81 3.58 18.48 0.56
N LYS A 82 2.92 17.66 1.41
CA LYS A 82 3.11 17.71 2.88
C LYS A 82 4.53 17.35 3.32
N SER A 83 5.21 16.53 2.53
CA SER A 83 6.60 16.10 2.75
C SER A 83 7.63 17.04 2.12
N ASN A 84 7.21 18.16 1.53
CA ASN A 84 8.04 19.11 0.78
C ASN A 84 8.82 18.46 -0.39
N ILE A 85 8.24 17.44 -1.02
CA ILE A 85 8.79 16.78 -2.21
C ILE A 85 7.92 17.14 -3.41
N ASP A 86 8.44 17.99 -4.29
CA ASP A 86 7.70 18.39 -5.50
C ASP A 86 7.74 17.30 -6.57
N LEU A 87 6.57 16.74 -6.90
CA LEU A 87 6.41 15.74 -7.96
C LEU A 87 6.06 16.35 -9.34
N LYS A 88 5.92 17.66 -9.48
CA LYS A 88 5.54 18.29 -10.75
C LYS A 88 6.47 17.87 -11.89
N GLY A 89 5.91 17.35 -12.98
CA GLY A 89 6.64 16.84 -14.15
C GLY A 89 7.23 15.45 -13.98
N VAL A 90 7.05 14.81 -12.83
CA VAL A 90 7.43 13.40 -12.62
C VAL A 90 6.41 12.49 -13.29
N LYS A 91 6.92 11.50 -14.02
CA LYS A 91 6.11 10.48 -14.71
C LYS A 91 6.70 9.11 -14.41
N LEU A 92 5.89 8.23 -13.83
CA LEU A 92 6.32 6.89 -13.45
C LEU A 92 5.39 5.84 -14.10
N TRP A 93 5.93 4.67 -14.36
CA TRP A 93 5.19 3.44 -14.29
C TRP A 93 5.18 3.00 -12.83
N LEU A 94 4.00 2.72 -12.28
CA LEU A 94 3.82 2.36 -10.89
C LEU A 94 2.99 1.08 -10.81
N ASN A 95 3.51 0.08 -10.10
CA ASN A 95 2.77 -1.10 -9.74
C ASN A 95 2.55 -1.12 -8.23
N VAL A 96 1.31 -1.20 -7.81
CA VAL A 96 0.91 -1.24 -6.40
C VAL A 96 0.28 -2.59 -6.11
N PHE A 97 0.68 -3.19 -5.00
CA PHE A 97 0.23 -4.48 -4.52
C PHE A 97 -0.42 -4.29 -3.16
N TRP A 98 -1.71 -4.64 -3.05
CA TRP A 98 -2.49 -4.48 -1.82
C TRP A 98 -2.80 -5.80 -1.15
N ASP A 99 -2.78 -5.81 0.17
CA ASP A 99 -3.43 -6.88 0.92
C ASP A 99 -4.96 -6.73 0.85
N LYS A 100 -5.66 -7.74 1.32
CA LYS A 100 -7.12 -7.87 1.29
C LYS A 100 -7.86 -6.72 1.99
N ASP A 101 -7.23 -6.14 2.99
CA ASP A 101 -7.79 -5.04 3.78
C ASP A 101 -7.57 -3.66 3.16
N GLY A 102 -6.84 -3.58 2.04
CA GLY A 102 -6.53 -2.35 1.34
C GLY A 102 -5.24 -1.66 1.79
N THR A 103 -4.46 -2.27 2.69
CA THR A 103 -3.10 -1.81 2.98
C THR A 103 -2.17 -2.10 1.80
N ILE A 104 -1.15 -1.27 1.62
CA ILE A 104 -0.14 -1.50 0.58
C ILE A 104 0.94 -2.43 1.12
N ASP A 105 1.06 -3.61 0.50
CA ASP A 105 2.12 -4.56 0.80
C ASP A 105 3.41 -4.22 0.08
N HIS A 106 3.31 -3.80 -1.20
CA HIS A 106 4.48 -3.40 -1.99
C HIS A 106 4.14 -2.33 -3.03
N MET A 107 5.14 -1.50 -3.37
CA MET A 107 5.10 -0.61 -4.53
C MET A 107 6.38 -0.78 -5.35
N VAL A 108 6.22 -0.94 -6.66
CA VAL A 108 7.34 -1.04 -7.59
C VAL A 108 7.20 0.04 -8.64
N PHE A 109 8.27 0.78 -8.91
CA PHE A 109 8.21 1.90 -9.83
C PHE A 109 9.32 1.89 -10.88
N TYR A 110 9.08 2.58 -11.99
CA TYR A 110 10.03 2.84 -13.05
C TYR A 110 9.76 4.21 -13.67
N PRO A 111 10.77 5.08 -13.84
CA PRO A 111 10.56 6.37 -14.48
C PRO A 111 10.21 6.20 -15.95
N LYS A 112 9.24 6.98 -16.40
CA LYS A 112 8.87 7.01 -17.82
C LYS A 112 9.86 7.84 -18.63
N PRO A 113 10.04 7.54 -19.92
CA PRO A 113 10.69 8.47 -20.83
C PRO A 113 10.04 9.86 -20.71
N ASN A 114 10.83 10.92 -20.70
CA ASN A 114 10.38 12.32 -20.52
C ASN A 114 9.82 12.64 -19.12
N SER A 115 10.09 11.82 -18.11
CA SER A 115 9.92 12.23 -16.71
C SER A 115 10.92 13.30 -16.36
N ARG A 116 10.50 14.28 -15.53
CA ARG A 116 11.45 15.16 -14.87
C ARG A 116 12.49 14.31 -14.12
N ASN A 117 13.77 14.67 -14.25
CA ASN A 117 14.82 13.99 -13.52
C ASN A 117 14.69 14.26 -12.03
N LEU A 118 14.57 13.20 -11.23
CA LEU A 118 14.54 13.22 -9.78
C LEU A 118 15.56 12.22 -9.26
N ASN A 119 16.08 12.48 -8.06
CA ASN A 119 16.80 11.45 -7.33
C ASN A 119 15.80 10.32 -6.95
N TYR A 120 16.01 9.12 -7.50
CA TYR A 120 15.12 7.97 -7.28
C TYR A 120 15.13 7.46 -5.85
N ASP A 121 16.20 7.68 -5.09
CA ASP A 121 16.23 7.35 -3.66
C ASP A 121 15.21 8.21 -2.90
N ASN A 122 15.07 9.48 -3.25
CA ASN A 122 14.04 10.36 -2.67
C ASN A 122 12.63 9.87 -3.04
N VAL A 123 12.41 9.42 -4.27
CA VAL A 123 11.14 8.83 -4.69
C VAL A 123 10.86 7.54 -3.91
N LYS A 124 11.87 6.67 -3.75
CA LYS A 124 11.77 5.44 -2.98
C LYS A 124 11.40 5.71 -1.52
N VAL A 125 12.03 6.69 -0.89
CA VAL A 125 11.72 7.13 0.49
C VAL A 125 10.29 7.67 0.58
N LEU A 126 9.87 8.54 -0.36
CA LEU A 126 8.52 9.07 -0.41
C LEU A 126 7.47 7.95 -0.52
N LEU A 127 7.63 7.06 -1.50
CA LEU A 127 6.71 5.93 -1.72
C LEU A 127 6.68 4.97 -0.52
N THR A 128 7.84 4.76 0.13
CA THR A 128 7.93 3.92 1.34
C THR A 128 7.12 4.51 2.49
N ASN A 129 7.26 5.81 2.72
CA ASN A 129 6.52 6.49 3.79
C ASN A 129 5.03 6.57 3.48
N PHE A 130 4.66 6.81 2.22
CA PHE A 130 3.28 6.79 1.76
C PHE A 130 2.65 5.40 1.97
N ALA A 131 3.30 4.34 1.48
CA ALA A 131 2.79 2.97 1.57
C ALA A 131 2.54 2.52 3.03
N LYS A 132 3.34 2.97 3.98
CA LYS A 132 3.17 2.66 5.41
C LYS A 132 1.94 3.31 6.03
N THR A 133 1.43 4.39 5.46
CA THR A 133 0.35 5.20 6.03
C THR A 133 -0.94 5.16 5.22
N TYR A 134 -0.85 4.75 3.96
CA TYR A 134 -2.00 4.72 3.06
C TYR A 134 -2.88 3.49 3.30
N GLN A 135 -4.19 3.75 3.31
CA GLN A 135 -5.22 2.72 3.40
C GLN A 135 -6.22 2.95 2.29
N SER A 136 -6.31 2.02 1.33
CA SER A 136 -7.36 2.04 0.31
C SER A 136 -8.74 1.81 0.93
N PRO A 137 -9.78 2.50 0.48
CA PRO A 137 -11.15 2.17 0.87
C PRO A 137 -11.63 0.81 0.33
N LEU A 138 -10.95 0.30 -0.71
CA LEU A 138 -11.27 -1.00 -1.31
C LEU A 138 -10.77 -2.15 -0.44
N LYS A 139 -11.66 -3.12 -0.23
CA LYS A 139 -11.36 -4.40 0.43
C LYS A 139 -11.79 -5.54 -0.47
N HIS A 140 -11.04 -6.63 -0.47
CA HIS A 140 -11.35 -7.79 -1.28
C HIS A 140 -11.03 -9.09 -0.55
N THR A 141 -11.53 -10.20 -1.05
CA THR A 141 -11.26 -11.54 -0.47
C THR A 141 -9.87 -12.06 -0.78
N THR A 142 -9.26 -11.56 -1.86
CA THR A 142 -7.90 -11.89 -2.30
C THR A 142 -7.03 -10.63 -2.34
N ARG A 143 -5.72 -10.81 -2.28
CA ARG A 143 -4.72 -9.78 -2.59
C ARG A 143 -4.87 -9.34 -4.04
N PHE A 144 -4.62 -8.06 -4.31
CA PHE A 144 -4.81 -7.51 -5.65
C PHE A 144 -3.71 -6.52 -6.02
N SER A 145 -3.63 -6.20 -7.31
CA SER A 145 -2.63 -5.27 -7.81
C SER A 145 -3.17 -4.38 -8.93
N HIS A 146 -2.46 -3.29 -9.18
CA HIS A 146 -2.67 -2.48 -10.37
C HIS A 146 -1.33 -1.93 -10.87
N TYR A 147 -1.12 -2.07 -12.17
CA TYR A 147 -0.02 -1.46 -12.89
C TYR A 147 -0.55 -0.32 -13.75
N GLY A 148 -0.07 0.88 -13.53
CA GLY A 148 -0.56 2.05 -14.23
C GLY A 148 0.45 3.17 -14.39
N SER A 149 0.05 4.16 -15.18
CA SER A 149 0.78 5.41 -15.32
C SER A 149 0.49 6.33 -14.13
N ALA A 150 1.53 6.84 -13.48
CA ALA A 150 1.47 7.94 -12.53
C ALA A 150 2.14 9.17 -13.17
N THR A 151 1.38 10.24 -13.35
CA THR A 151 1.86 11.50 -13.94
C THR A 151 1.43 12.64 -13.05
N PHE A 152 2.36 13.50 -12.67
CA PHE A 152 2.12 14.60 -11.76
C PHE A 152 2.33 15.96 -12.46
N PRO A 153 1.43 16.95 -12.23
CA PRO A 153 0.26 16.89 -11.36
C PRO A 153 -0.83 15.93 -11.87
N VAL A 154 -1.63 15.40 -10.94
CA VAL A 154 -2.72 14.47 -11.25
C VAL A 154 -3.93 15.24 -11.76
N PHE A 155 -4.32 14.99 -13.01
CA PHE A 155 -5.52 15.56 -13.60
C PHE A 155 -6.69 14.59 -13.42
N SER A 156 -7.79 15.06 -12.80
CA SER A 156 -9.04 14.31 -12.74
C SER A 156 -9.97 14.71 -13.90
N ARG A 157 -10.84 13.80 -14.31
CA ARG A 157 -11.89 14.08 -15.34
C ARG A 157 -12.77 15.28 -15.00
N SER A 158 -12.96 15.59 -13.72
CA SER A 158 -13.73 16.76 -13.29
C SER A 158 -13.08 18.11 -13.63
N MET A 159 -11.82 18.11 -14.06
CA MET A 159 -11.13 19.32 -14.53
C MET A 159 -11.21 19.51 -16.04
N ILE A 160 -11.66 18.49 -16.76
CA ILE A 160 -11.97 18.60 -18.18
C ILE A 160 -13.44 19.03 -18.22
N GLY A 161 -13.68 20.35 -18.27
CA GLY A 161 -15.03 20.87 -18.44
C GLY A 161 -15.68 20.28 -19.70
N PRO A 162 -17.04 20.24 -19.79
CA PRO A 162 -17.70 19.73 -20.98
C PRO A 162 -17.16 20.49 -22.20
N GLU A 163 -16.68 19.75 -23.17
CA GLU A 163 -16.37 20.33 -24.51
C GLU A 163 -17.60 21.03 -25.03
N LYS A 164 -17.47 22.34 -25.29
CA LYS A 164 -18.51 23.17 -25.86
C LYS A 164 -18.61 22.91 -27.34
#